data_c947ef19f0130e96698ee605e3ded0c9
#
_entry.id   c947ef19f0130e96698ee605e3ded0c9
#
_cell.length_a   1.000
_cell.length_b   1.000
_cell.length_c   1.000
_cell.angle_alpha   90.00
_cell.angle_beta   90.00
_cell.angle_gamma   90.00
#
_symmetry.space_group_name_H-M   'P 1'
#
loop_
_entity.id
_entity.type
_entity.pdbx_description
1 polymer ?
#
loop_
_entity_poly.entity_id
_entity_poly.type
_entity_poly.pdbx_seq_one_letter_code
_entity_poly.pdbx_strand_id
1 'polypeptide(L)'
;MRTILLALLASLWATAACAYPVGERQVQATNPTAALRDAQHRDALRVTVWYPANDLANEQDIVIGPPGAPLFYVGEAAPDAGFADERRRPVILFSHGFGGTARMMGWFGTVMASQGYIVIAVDHPGNNGMEPMTVAGATLFWERPGDLAAALARVRADPELGRRLDMAKVGVAGFSAGGFTSLVAAGARVDVARFKAFCKDRPDDGVCKPQKELPTLTMDAAVAFLESPEAKPAVDRAAGDLGLPEVRAAFAIAPAIVQALDPRSLQGLRMPVAIVLGDGDDVAPPNTNGSYAARLIPGARLKVLPGVGHYDFLSRCTPAGDAVVKDLCPVNAPRSGTHRAAIEQALMLFGRTFGPPP
;
A
#
# COMPACT_ATOMS: atom_id res chain seq x y z
N MET A 1 41.72 -39.45 -33.81
CA MET A 1 40.64 -39.54 -32.84
C MET A 1 40.13 -38.12 -32.58
N ARG A 2 38.98 -37.75 -33.14
CA ARG A 2 38.34 -36.43 -32.94
C ARG A 2 37.18 -36.62 -31.97
N THR A 3 37.31 -36.06 -30.79
CA THR A 3 36.28 -36.08 -29.74
C THR A 3 35.26 -34.97 -30.03
N ILE A 4 34.04 -35.36 -30.36
CA ILE A 4 32.89 -34.43 -30.52
C ILE A 4 32.29 -34.17 -29.14
N LEU A 5 32.43 -32.97 -28.64
CA LEU A 5 31.65 -32.47 -27.46
C LEU A 5 30.25 -32.12 -27.92
N LEU A 6 29.25 -32.89 -27.51
CA LEU A 6 27.83 -32.50 -27.60
C LEU A 6 27.50 -31.55 -26.44
N ALA A 7 27.31 -30.28 -26.78
CA ALA A 7 26.71 -29.30 -25.84
C ALA A 7 25.19 -29.50 -25.81
N LEU A 8 24.68 -30.02 -24.71
CA LEU A 8 23.24 -30.02 -24.43
C LEU A 8 22.78 -28.57 -24.11
N LEU A 9 22.14 -27.94 -25.06
CA LEU A 9 21.36 -26.72 -24.85
C LEU A 9 20.05 -27.09 -24.10
N ALA A 10 20.04 -26.92 -22.80
CA ALA A 10 18.79 -26.91 -22.01
C ALA A 10 17.99 -25.65 -22.34
N SER A 11 17.03 -25.77 -23.25
CA SER A 11 16.04 -24.73 -23.51
C SER A 11 15.15 -24.58 -22.28
N LEU A 12 15.39 -23.56 -21.46
CA LEU A 12 14.45 -23.07 -20.45
C LEU A 12 13.23 -22.51 -21.19
N TRP A 13 12.21 -23.33 -21.30
CA TRP A 13 10.86 -22.88 -21.66
C TRP A 13 10.35 -22.08 -20.45
N ALA A 14 10.51 -20.75 -20.49
CA ALA A 14 9.70 -19.87 -19.67
C ALA A 14 8.25 -20.02 -20.16
N THR A 15 7.47 -20.83 -19.50
CA THR A 15 6.01 -20.78 -19.64
C THR A 15 5.59 -19.37 -19.28
N ALA A 16 5.16 -18.59 -20.26
CA ALA A 16 4.42 -17.37 -20.00
C ALA A 16 3.23 -17.79 -19.10
N ALA A 17 3.28 -17.47 -17.83
CA ALA A 17 2.12 -17.66 -16.95
C ALA A 17 1.01 -16.81 -17.56
N CYS A 18 -0.06 -17.45 -18.05
CA CYS A 18 -1.26 -16.74 -18.46
C CYS A 18 -1.74 -15.93 -17.25
N ALA A 19 -1.98 -14.64 -17.44
CA ALA A 19 -2.59 -13.81 -16.42
C ALA A 19 -4.01 -14.34 -16.14
N TYR A 20 -4.36 -14.43 -14.85
CA TYR A 20 -5.72 -14.79 -14.46
C TYR A 20 -6.68 -13.62 -14.70
N PRO A 21 -7.94 -13.85 -15.05
CA PRO A 21 -8.99 -12.88 -14.81
C PRO A 21 -9.03 -12.50 -13.33
N VAL A 22 -9.48 -11.30 -13.02
CA VAL A 22 -9.48 -10.77 -11.65
C VAL A 22 -10.89 -10.69 -11.09
N GLY A 23 -11.11 -11.26 -9.90
CA GLY A 23 -12.29 -11.04 -9.09
C GLY A 23 -12.08 -9.94 -8.06
N GLU A 24 -13.12 -9.18 -7.75
CA GLU A 24 -13.15 -8.22 -6.65
C GLU A 24 -14.28 -8.54 -5.69
N ARG A 25 -13.97 -8.60 -4.37
CA ARG A 25 -14.98 -8.67 -3.30
C ARG A 25 -14.81 -7.52 -2.32
N GLN A 26 -15.95 -7.00 -1.86
CA GLN A 26 -16.00 -6.04 -0.76
C GLN A 26 -16.44 -6.78 0.49
N VAL A 27 -15.65 -6.68 1.56
CA VAL A 27 -15.99 -7.26 2.86
C VAL A 27 -15.84 -6.21 3.96
N GLN A 28 -16.53 -6.41 5.07
CA GLN A 28 -16.43 -5.54 6.25
C GLN A 28 -15.67 -6.25 7.35
N ALA A 29 -14.62 -5.61 7.87
CA ALA A 29 -13.90 -6.02 9.07
C ALA A 29 -14.24 -5.11 10.24
N THR A 30 -13.80 -5.46 11.44
CA THR A 30 -14.00 -4.67 12.67
C THR A 30 -12.68 -4.45 13.37
N ASN A 31 -12.36 -3.20 13.72
CA ASN A 31 -11.21 -2.84 14.52
C ASN A 31 -11.64 -1.81 15.58
N PRO A 32 -11.63 -2.16 16.89
CA PRO A 32 -12.09 -1.23 17.94
C PRO A 32 -11.35 0.12 17.94
N THR A 33 -10.08 0.16 17.52
CA THR A 33 -9.34 1.44 17.48
C THR A 33 -9.80 2.35 16.34
N ALA A 34 -10.56 1.82 15.37
CA ALA A 34 -11.13 2.62 14.28
C ALA A 34 -12.13 3.67 14.79
N ALA A 35 -12.88 3.37 15.85
CA ALA A 35 -13.91 4.25 16.39
C ALA A 35 -13.38 5.64 16.81
N LEU A 36 -12.13 5.73 17.27
CA LEU A 36 -11.51 7.02 17.59
C LEU A 36 -11.23 7.85 16.31
N ARG A 37 -10.99 7.18 15.20
CA ARG A 37 -10.58 7.82 13.94
C ARG A 37 -11.76 8.08 13.00
N ASP A 38 -12.80 7.28 13.06
CA ASP A 38 -14.00 7.41 12.21
C ASP A 38 -14.90 8.58 12.67
N ALA A 39 -15.39 9.40 11.73
CA ALA A 39 -16.21 10.56 12.02
C ALA A 39 -17.56 10.24 12.67
N GLN A 40 -18.06 9.01 12.53
CA GLN A 40 -19.27 8.49 13.16
C GLN A 40 -18.98 7.52 14.32
N HIS A 41 -17.71 7.43 14.76
CA HIS A 41 -17.26 6.55 15.83
C HIS A 41 -17.56 5.06 15.59
N ARG A 42 -17.58 4.62 14.32
CA ARG A 42 -17.76 3.22 13.95
C ARG A 42 -16.42 2.47 14.05
N ASP A 43 -16.48 1.24 14.45
CA ASP A 43 -15.33 0.32 14.45
C ASP A 43 -15.18 -0.48 13.15
N ALA A 44 -16.02 -0.18 12.15
CA ALA A 44 -16.06 -0.87 10.88
C ALA A 44 -14.97 -0.42 9.91
N LEU A 45 -14.39 -1.39 9.20
CA LEU A 45 -13.42 -1.19 8.14
C LEU A 45 -14.00 -1.70 6.82
N ARG A 46 -13.91 -0.91 5.76
CA ARG A 46 -14.15 -1.38 4.40
C ARG A 46 -12.88 -2.05 3.88
N VAL A 47 -13.05 -3.27 3.37
CA VAL A 47 -11.94 -4.09 2.85
C VAL A 47 -12.26 -4.50 1.41
N THR A 48 -11.34 -4.24 0.50
CA THR A 48 -11.39 -4.69 -0.89
C THR A 48 -10.43 -5.86 -1.05
N VAL A 49 -10.91 -6.96 -1.64
CA VAL A 49 -10.09 -8.15 -1.92
C VAL A 49 -10.08 -8.40 -3.41
N TRP A 50 -8.90 -8.36 -4.04
CA TRP A 50 -8.68 -8.79 -5.41
C TRP A 50 -8.03 -10.18 -5.42
N TYR A 51 -8.49 -11.04 -6.30
CA TYR A 51 -8.08 -12.44 -6.36
C TYR A 51 -8.17 -13.01 -7.78
N PRO A 52 -7.38 -14.04 -8.10
CA PRO A 52 -7.52 -14.77 -9.37
C PRO A 52 -8.91 -15.38 -9.50
N ALA A 53 -9.63 -14.99 -10.54
CA ALA A 53 -10.94 -15.49 -10.88
C ALA A 53 -10.88 -16.57 -11.98
N ASN A 54 -11.96 -17.30 -12.15
CA ASN A 54 -12.09 -18.30 -13.20
C ASN A 54 -12.30 -17.65 -14.58
N ASP A 55 -12.16 -18.43 -15.64
CA ASP A 55 -12.26 -17.96 -17.02
C ASP A 55 -13.67 -17.48 -17.45
N LEU A 56 -14.67 -17.65 -16.58
CA LEU A 56 -16.03 -17.13 -16.80
C LEU A 56 -16.22 -15.74 -16.21
N ALA A 57 -15.21 -15.18 -15.55
CA ALA A 57 -15.28 -13.86 -14.96
C ALA A 57 -15.44 -12.79 -16.06
N ASN A 58 -16.47 -11.97 -15.90
CA ASN A 58 -16.74 -10.83 -16.78
C ASN A 58 -16.15 -9.57 -16.15
N GLU A 59 -14.87 -9.28 -16.44
CA GLU A 59 -14.18 -8.11 -15.94
C GLU A 59 -14.81 -6.84 -16.49
N GLN A 60 -14.89 -5.82 -15.64
CA GLN A 60 -15.41 -4.49 -15.95
C GLN A 60 -14.44 -3.44 -15.46
N ASP A 61 -14.44 -2.28 -16.09
CA ASP A 61 -13.67 -1.13 -15.66
C ASP A 61 -14.01 -0.74 -14.22
N ILE A 62 -13.00 -0.69 -13.36
CA ILE A 62 -13.11 -0.09 -12.04
C ILE A 62 -12.78 1.39 -12.18
N VAL A 63 -13.75 2.23 -11.87
CA VAL A 63 -13.59 3.69 -11.93
C VAL A 63 -13.93 4.35 -10.60
N ILE A 64 -13.37 5.54 -10.36
CA ILE A 64 -13.66 6.38 -9.19
C ILE A 64 -14.12 7.74 -9.69
N GLY A 65 -15.22 8.24 -9.13
CA GLY A 65 -15.82 9.53 -9.44
C GLY A 65 -17.34 9.44 -9.60
N PRO A 66 -18.01 10.52 -9.97
CA PRO A 66 -19.44 10.54 -10.18
C PRO A 66 -19.87 9.60 -11.30
N PRO A 67 -21.07 8.99 -11.22
CA PRO A 67 -21.63 8.19 -12.30
C PRO A 67 -21.68 9.00 -13.62
N GLY A 68 -21.20 8.40 -14.70
CA GLY A 68 -21.15 9.04 -16.02
C GLY A 68 -20.02 10.06 -16.23
N ALA A 69 -19.28 10.44 -15.18
CA ALA A 69 -18.13 11.34 -15.26
C ALA A 69 -17.00 10.86 -14.32
N PRO A 70 -16.46 9.65 -14.52
CA PRO A 70 -15.40 9.11 -13.67
C PRO A 70 -14.16 9.98 -13.74
N LEU A 71 -13.48 10.15 -12.61
CA LEU A 71 -12.25 10.95 -12.50
C LEU A 71 -10.99 10.09 -12.67
N PHE A 72 -11.06 8.82 -12.25
CA PHE A 72 -9.93 7.89 -12.33
C PHE A 72 -10.37 6.57 -12.93
N TYR A 73 -9.48 6.00 -13.76
CA TYR A 73 -9.50 4.63 -14.20
C TYR A 73 -8.51 3.83 -13.35
N VAL A 74 -9.01 2.82 -12.67
CA VAL A 74 -8.28 2.09 -11.63
C VAL A 74 -7.68 0.78 -12.16
N GLY A 75 -8.46 0.04 -12.94
CA GLY A 75 -8.14 -1.27 -13.48
C GLY A 75 -9.42 -1.99 -13.87
N GLU A 76 -9.33 -3.29 -14.01
CA GLU A 76 -10.46 -4.16 -14.38
C GLU A 76 -10.60 -5.28 -13.36
N ALA A 77 -11.83 -5.63 -13.00
CA ALA A 77 -12.17 -6.81 -12.22
C ALA A 77 -13.64 -7.18 -12.37
N ALA A 78 -13.96 -8.45 -12.12
CA ALA A 78 -15.31 -8.97 -12.10
C ALA A 78 -15.84 -8.99 -10.65
N PRO A 79 -16.93 -8.26 -10.33
CA PRO A 79 -17.52 -8.27 -9.01
C PRO A 79 -17.97 -9.69 -8.61
N ASP A 80 -17.56 -10.11 -7.41
CA ASP A 80 -17.93 -11.40 -6.79
C ASP A 80 -17.73 -12.64 -7.68
N ALA A 81 -16.80 -12.59 -8.64
CA ALA A 81 -16.53 -13.68 -9.55
C ALA A 81 -16.09 -14.96 -8.81
N GLY A 82 -16.33 -16.10 -9.42
CA GLY A 82 -15.84 -17.40 -8.94
C GLY A 82 -14.30 -17.44 -8.98
N PHE A 83 -13.70 -18.18 -8.05
CA PHE A 83 -12.24 -18.34 -7.98
C PHE A 83 -11.70 -19.17 -9.14
N ALA A 84 -10.45 -18.91 -9.53
CA ALA A 84 -9.76 -19.68 -10.57
C ALA A 84 -9.65 -21.17 -10.22
N ASP A 85 -9.35 -21.47 -8.96
CA ASP A 85 -9.16 -22.83 -8.44
C ASP A 85 -9.18 -22.87 -6.90
N GLU A 86 -8.89 -24.04 -6.31
CA GLU A 86 -8.83 -24.26 -4.86
C GLU A 86 -7.40 -24.08 -4.28
N ARG A 87 -6.41 -23.70 -5.08
CA ARG A 87 -5.03 -23.56 -4.61
C ARG A 87 -4.88 -22.43 -3.62
N ARG A 88 -4.00 -22.63 -2.63
CA ARG A 88 -3.60 -21.55 -1.73
C ARG A 88 -2.63 -20.61 -2.44
N ARG A 89 -2.83 -19.31 -2.24
CA ARG A 89 -2.09 -18.25 -2.91
C ARG A 89 -1.42 -17.32 -1.92
N PRO A 90 -0.23 -16.79 -2.26
CA PRO A 90 0.40 -15.76 -1.46
C PRO A 90 -0.52 -14.55 -1.28
N VAL A 91 -0.45 -13.93 -0.11
CA VAL A 91 -1.28 -12.80 0.29
C VAL A 91 -0.46 -11.52 0.29
N ILE A 92 -1.03 -10.42 -0.20
CA ILE A 92 -0.47 -9.08 -0.06
C ILE A 92 -1.47 -8.21 0.67
N LEU A 93 -1.10 -7.73 1.85
CA LEU A 93 -1.83 -6.68 2.56
C LEU A 93 -1.47 -5.34 1.94
N PHE A 94 -2.46 -4.49 1.62
CA PHE A 94 -2.18 -3.22 0.98
C PHE A 94 -2.78 -2.03 1.76
N SER A 95 -1.95 -1.00 1.99
CA SER A 95 -2.31 0.26 2.64
C SER A 95 -2.20 1.43 1.66
N HIS A 96 -3.28 2.20 1.48
CA HIS A 96 -3.32 3.37 0.60
C HIS A 96 -2.61 4.60 1.21
N GLY A 97 -2.39 5.63 0.39
CA GLY A 97 -1.84 6.92 0.80
C GLY A 97 -2.77 7.74 1.70
N PHE A 98 -2.31 8.92 2.12
CA PHE A 98 -3.13 9.88 2.88
C PHE A 98 -4.36 10.28 2.06
N GLY A 99 -5.55 10.26 2.66
CA GLY A 99 -6.80 10.61 1.99
C GLY A 99 -7.21 9.74 0.79
N GLY A 100 -6.43 8.68 0.47
CA GLY A 100 -6.71 7.78 -0.63
C GLY A 100 -7.79 6.73 -0.31
N THR A 101 -7.89 5.70 -1.14
CA THR A 101 -8.76 4.55 -0.89
C THR A 101 -8.07 3.27 -1.34
N ALA A 102 -8.55 2.12 -0.87
CA ALA A 102 -8.13 0.82 -1.39
C ALA A 102 -8.26 0.78 -2.91
N ARG A 103 -9.42 1.19 -3.43
CA ARG A 103 -9.68 1.19 -4.87
C ARG A 103 -8.81 2.17 -5.66
N MET A 104 -8.37 3.30 -5.10
CA MET A 104 -7.42 4.20 -5.77
C MET A 104 -6.12 3.49 -6.14
N MET A 105 -5.76 2.44 -5.40
CA MET A 105 -4.58 1.62 -5.62
C MET A 105 -4.88 0.30 -6.37
N GLY A 106 -6.08 0.18 -6.95
CA GLY A 106 -6.51 -1.03 -7.64
C GLY A 106 -5.62 -1.39 -8.85
N TRP A 107 -4.96 -0.40 -9.49
CA TRP A 107 -3.95 -0.68 -10.51
C TRP A 107 -2.84 -1.63 -10.02
N PHE A 108 -2.49 -1.56 -8.74
CA PHE A 108 -1.58 -2.52 -8.11
C PHE A 108 -2.32 -3.81 -7.76
N GLY A 109 -3.47 -3.70 -7.09
CA GLY A 109 -4.24 -4.84 -6.60
C GLY A 109 -4.68 -5.80 -7.72
N THR A 110 -5.25 -5.27 -8.80
CA THR A 110 -5.74 -6.08 -9.92
C THR A 110 -4.59 -6.76 -10.67
N VAL A 111 -3.49 -6.04 -10.94
CA VAL A 111 -2.33 -6.65 -11.62
C VAL A 111 -1.67 -7.71 -10.75
N MET A 112 -1.50 -7.50 -9.44
CA MET A 112 -0.96 -8.56 -8.58
C MET A 112 -1.90 -9.76 -8.50
N ALA A 113 -3.22 -9.55 -8.48
CA ALA A 113 -4.19 -10.64 -8.51
C ALA A 113 -4.12 -11.43 -9.83
N SER A 114 -4.01 -10.75 -10.97
CA SER A 114 -3.83 -11.45 -12.26
C SER A 114 -2.55 -12.30 -12.32
N GLN A 115 -1.55 -11.97 -11.50
CA GLN A 115 -0.31 -12.73 -11.35
C GLN A 115 -0.38 -13.83 -10.28
N GLY A 116 -1.57 -14.10 -9.72
CA GLY A 116 -1.79 -15.23 -8.83
C GLY A 116 -1.73 -14.91 -7.33
N TYR A 117 -1.67 -13.66 -6.92
CA TYR A 117 -1.74 -13.25 -5.52
C TYR A 117 -3.19 -13.00 -5.08
N ILE A 118 -3.46 -13.05 -3.78
CA ILE A 118 -4.66 -12.46 -3.18
C ILE A 118 -4.24 -11.15 -2.52
N VAL A 119 -4.85 -10.03 -2.93
CA VAL A 119 -4.54 -8.71 -2.39
C VAL A 119 -5.69 -8.24 -1.50
N ILE A 120 -5.39 -7.91 -0.24
CA ILE A 120 -6.35 -7.45 0.76
C ILE A 120 -6.01 -5.98 1.08
N ALA A 121 -6.86 -5.06 0.67
CA ALA A 121 -6.66 -3.63 0.85
C ALA A 121 -7.75 -3.03 1.76
N VAL A 122 -7.39 -2.04 2.56
CA VAL A 122 -8.27 -1.42 3.58
C VAL A 122 -8.46 0.05 3.27
N ASP A 123 -9.68 0.57 3.46
CA ASP A 123 -9.93 1.99 3.62
C ASP A 123 -9.75 2.37 5.10
N HIS A 124 -8.73 3.21 5.39
CA HIS A 124 -8.40 3.57 6.77
C HIS A 124 -9.37 4.59 7.34
N PRO A 125 -9.99 4.32 8.51
CA PRO A 125 -11.00 5.19 9.10
C PRO A 125 -10.51 6.63 9.34
N GLY A 126 -11.35 7.61 8.98
CA GLY A 126 -11.05 9.03 9.13
C GLY A 126 -9.88 9.54 8.30
N ASN A 127 -9.31 8.70 7.43
CA ASN A 127 -8.26 9.08 6.49
C ASN A 127 -8.41 8.37 5.15
N ASN A 128 -9.59 8.40 4.59
CA ASN A 128 -9.89 7.86 3.26
C ASN A 128 -10.83 8.79 2.49
N GLY A 129 -10.82 8.69 1.15
CA GLY A 129 -11.61 9.55 0.27
C GLY A 129 -13.09 9.18 0.14
N MET A 130 -13.59 8.19 0.90
CA MET A 130 -14.99 7.76 0.86
C MET A 130 -15.83 8.32 2.02
N GLU A 131 -15.17 8.87 3.03
CA GLU A 131 -15.78 9.35 4.28
C GLU A 131 -15.12 10.67 4.71
N PRO A 132 -15.79 11.47 5.56
CA PRO A 132 -15.17 12.68 6.08
C PRO A 132 -13.85 12.36 6.79
N MET A 133 -12.79 13.07 6.40
CA MET A 133 -11.52 12.97 7.09
C MET A 133 -11.59 13.62 8.48
N THR A 134 -10.92 13.01 9.45
CA THR A 134 -10.84 13.50 10.82
C THR A 134 -9.40 13.83 11.21
N VAL A 135 -9.20 14.70 12.21
CA VAL A 135 -7.88 14.96 12.76
C VAL A 135 -7.26 13.67 13.32
N ALA A 136 -8.06 12.85 14.02
CA ALA A 136 -7.62 11.58 14.56
C ALA A 136 -7.18 10.60 13.47
N GLY A 137 -7.97 10.42 12.40
CA GLY A 137 -7.62 9.56 11.28
C GLY A 137 -6.38 10.04 10.52
N ALA A 138 -6.21 11.35 10.40
CA ALA A 138 -5.08 11.96 9.72
C ALA A 138 -3.78 11.91 10.53
N THR A 139 -3.84 11.90 11.87
CA THR A 139 -2.66 11.99 12.75
C THR A 139 -2.24 10.66 13.35
N LEU A 140 -3.17 9.72 13.61
CA LEU A 140 -2.88 8.42 14.23
C LEU A 140 -2.49 7.35 13.18
N PHE A 141 -1.59 7.70 12.27
CA PHE A 141 -1.18 6.86 11.13
C PHE A 141 -0.52 5.53 11.55
N TRP A 142 -0.04 5.41 12.77
CA TRP A 142 0.50 4.16 13.30
C TRP A 142 -0.56 3.12 13.71
N GLU A 143 -1.84 3.49 13.74
CA GLU A 143 -2.94 2.53 13.96
C GLU A 143 -3.28 1.70 12.70
N ARG A 144 -2.79 2.11 11.52
CA ARG A 144 -3.07 1.46 10.23
C ARG A 144 -2.62 -0.02 10.12
N PRO A 145 -1.48 -0.46 10.72
CA PRO A 145 -1.17 -1.90 10.76
C PRO A 145 -2.24 -2.73 11.46
N GLY A 146 -2.88 -2.19 12.51
CA GLY A 146 -4.02 -2.83 13.17
C GLY A 146 -5.23 -3.01 12.24
N ASP A 147 -5.47 -2.06 11.33
CA ASP A 147 -6.53 -2.19 10.31
C ASP A 147 -6.20 -3.33 9.32
N LEU A 148 -4.95 -3.43 8.89
CA LEU A 148 -4.49 -4.54 8.03
C LEU A 148 -4.62 -5.90 8.73
N ALA A 149 -4.30 -5.98 10.02
CA ALA A 149 -4.46 -7.20 10.82
C ALA A 149 -5.94 -7.61 10.92
N ALA A 150 -6.83 -6.65 11.19
CA ALA A 150 -8.27 -6.89 11.27
C ALA A 150 -8.85 -7.35 9.92
N ALA A 151 -8.41 -6.73 8.82
CA ALA A 151 -8.80 -7.14 7.47
C ALA A 151 -8.32 -8.57 7.14
N LEU A 152 -7.07 -8.89 7.46
CA LEU A 152 -6.52 -10.25 7.25
C LEU A 152 -7.31 -11.27 8.06
N ALA A 153 -7.60 -10.99 9.35
CA ALA A 153 -8.38 -11.87 10.20
C ALA A 153 -9.78 -12.11 9.66
N ARG A 154 -10.47 -11.04 9.17
CA ARG A 154 -11.80 -11.14 8.57
C ARG A 154 -11.80 -11.99 7.30
N VAL A 155 -10.83 -11.75 6.39
CA VAL A 155 -10.73 -12.52 5.14
C VAL A 155 -10.34 -13.98 5.41
N ARG A 156 -9.46 -14.23 6.41
CA ARG A 156 -9.11 -15.58 6.84
C ARG A 156 -10.31 -16.35 7.41
N ALA A 157 -11.24 -15.67 8.06
CA ALA A 157 -12.46 -16.28 8.60
C ALA A 157 -13.55 -16.52 7.54
N ASP A 158 -13.39 -15.96 6.33
CA ASP A 158 -14.31 -16.18 5.24
C ASP A 158 -14.19 -17.63 4.72
N PRO A 159 -15.31 -18.37 4.57
CA PRO A 159 -15.25 -19.79 4.24
C PRO A 159 -14.70 -20.09 2.84
N GLU A 160 -14.78 -19.13 1.91
CA GLU A 160 -14.27 -19.29 0.55
C GLU A 160 -12.88 -18.69 0.37
N LEU A 161 -12.68 -17.43 0.79
CA LEU A 161 -11.39 -16.74 0.70
C LEU A 161 -10.36 -17.37 1.64
N GLY A 162 -10.73 -17.64 2.90
CA GLY A 162 -9.81 -18.08 3.93
C GLY A 162 -9.07 -19.39 3.60
N ARG A 163 -9.73 -20.36 2.98
CA ARG A 163 -9.10 -21.63 2.58
C ARG A 163 -8.06 -21.47 1.45
N ARG A 164 -8.13 -20.34 0.71
CA ARG A 164 -7.23 -20.03 -0.42
C ARG A 164 -6.04 -19.16 -0.02
N LEU A 165 -5.96 -18.72 1.24
CA LEU A 165 -4.82 -17.96 1.72
C LEU A 165 -3.65 -18.87 2.08
N ASP A 166 -2.46 -18.60 1.55
CA ASP A 166 -1.21 -19.18 2.04
C ASP A 166 -0.64 -18.29 3.14
N MET A 167 -1.01 -18.58 4.39
CA MET A 167 -0.61 -17.80 5.55
C MET A 167 0.90 -17.86 5.87
N ALA A 168 1.65 -18.77 5.25
CA ALA A 168 3.11 -18.79 5.32
C ALA A 168 3.76 -17.75 4.37
N LYS A 169 2.99 -17.21 3.42
CA LYS A 169 3.43 -16.31 2.35
C LYS A 169 2.63 -15.01 2.36
N VAL A 170 2.75 -14.24 3.45
CA VAL A 170 2.09 -12.94 3.59
C VAL A 170 3.12 -11.83 3.38
N GLY A 171 2.86 -10.96 2.42
CA GLY A 171 3.58 -9.71 2.20
C GLY A 171 2.74 -8.50 2.58
N VAL A 172 3.39 -7.37 2.75
CA VAL A 172 2.70 -6.09 2.89
C VAL A 172 3.22 -5.11 1.85
N ALA A 173 2.31 -4.31 1.29
CA ALA A 173 2.63 -3.23 0.36
C ALA A 173 1.83 -1.98 0.71
N GLY A 174 2.31 -0.82 0.27
CA GLY A 174 1.55 0.41 0.43
C GLY A 174 2.21 1.61 -0.21
N PHE A 175 1.38 2.64 -0.44
CA PHE A 175 1.76 3.88 -1.07
C PHE A 175 1.77 5.04 -0.07
N SER A 176 2.79 5.91 -0.10
CA SER A 176 2.86 7.14 0.71
C SER A 176 2.76 6.82 2.22
N ALA A 177 1.75 7.33 2.93
CA ALA A 177 1.42 6.91 4.31
C ALA A 177 1.22 5.39 4.43
N GLY A 178 0.73 4.72 3.37
CA GLY A 178 0.69 3.25 3.31
C GLY A 178 2.07 2.62 3.19
N GLY A 179 3.02 3.28 2.54
CA GLY A 179 4.42 2.86 2.52
C GLY A 179 5.05 2.91 3.91
N PHE A 180 4.75 3.94 4.70
CA PHE A 180 5.07 3.97 6.14
C PHE A 180 4.43 2.77 6.85
N THR A 181 3.11 2.56 6.65
CA THR A 181 2.39 1.43 7.24
C THR A 181 3.05 0.09 6.92
N SER A 182 3.56 -0.09 5.69
CA SER A 182 4.27 -1.32 5.29
C SER A 182 5.55 -1.52 6.08
N LEU A 183 6.32 -0.47 6.36
CA LEU A 183 7.54 -0.55 7.16
C LEU A 183 7.22 -0.84 8.63
N VAL A 184 6.15 -0.23 9.19
CA VAL A 184 5.70 -0.53 10.56
C VAL A 184 5.19 -1.97 10.68
N ALA A 185 4.38 -2.43 9.73
CA ALA A 185 3.91 -3.82 9.69
C ALA A 185 5.07 -4.82 9.56
N ALA A 186 6.20 -4.41 8.97
CA ALA A 186 7.44 -5.18 8.91
C ALA A 186 8.26 -5.14 10.21
N GLY A 187 7.85 -4.37 11.23
CA GLY A 187 8.51 -4.30 12.54
C GLY A 187 9.28 -3.01 12.83
N ALA A 188 9.21 -2.00 11.94
CA ALA A 188 9.75 -0.68 12.27
C ALA A 188 8.95 -0.04 13.42
N ARG A 189 9.63 0.62 14.34
CA ARG A 189 9.03 1.27 15.51
C ARG A 189 8.73 2.73 15.23
N VAL A 190 7.63 3.21 15.81
CA VAL A 190 7.20 4.60 15.64
C VAL A 190 7.77 5.47 16.76
N ASP A 191 8.26 6.64 16.40
CA ASP A 191 8.76 7.70 17.29
C ASP A 191 8.04 9.02 16.92
N VAL A 192 6.93 9.29 17.58
CA VAL A 192 6.12 10.49 17.38
C VAL A 192 6.90 11.76 17.76
N ALA A 193 7.72 11.69 18.82
CA ALA A 193 8.49 12.84 19.27
C ALA A 193 9.54 13.24 18.23
N ARG A 194 10.18 12.26 17.60
CA ARG A 194 11.11 12.46 16.49
C ARG A 194 10.44 13.15 15.30
N PHE A 195 9.22 12.75 14.93
CA PHE A 195 8.49 13.38 13.84
C PHE A 195 8.13 14.84 14.15
N LYS A 196 7.65 15.11 15.37
CA LYS A 196 7.39 16.49 15.84
C LYS A 196 8.64 17.36 15.78
N ALA A 197 9.76 16.84 16.27
CA ALA A 197 11.04 17.55 16.23
C ALA A 197 11.50 17.81 14.78
N PHE A 198 11.40 16.81 13.90
CA PHE A 198 11.75 16.96 12.49
C PHE A 198 10.95 18.08 11.81
N CYS A 199 9.63 18.08 11.96
CA CYS A 199 8.78 19.10 11.33
C CYS A 199 8.97 20.51 11.94
N LYS A 200 9.33 20.59 13.21
CA LYS A 200 9.74 21.88 13.81
C LYS A 200 11.01 22.43 13.18
N ASP A 201 11.99 21.57 12.93
CA ASP A 201 13.29 21.95 12.37
C ASP A 201 13.24 22.13 10.85
N ARG A 202 12.32 21.45 10.17
CA ARG A 202 12.16 21.44 8.71
C ARG A 202 10.71 21.64 8.27
N PRO A 203 10.10 22.79 8.58
CA PRO A 203 8.70 23.05 8.28
C PRO A 203 8.38 23.05 6.75
N ASP A 204 9.41 23.26 5.93
CA ASP A 204 9.28 23.26 4.47
C ASP A 204 9.34 21.87 3.83
N ASP A 205 9.67 20.80 4.58
CA ASP A 205 9.59 19.44 4.05
C ASP A 205 8.14 19.09 3.71
N GLY A 206 7.92 18.39 2.58
CA GLY A 206 6.57 18.11 2.08
C GLY A 206 5.66 17.41 3.08
N VAL A 207 6.21 16.47 3.87
CA VAL A 207 5.41 15.73 4.88
C VAL A 207 4.99 16.59 6.08
N CYS A 208 5.62 17.77 6.26
CA CYS A 208 5.31 18.70 7.36
C CYS A 208 4.30 19.78 6.97
N LYS A 209 4.00 19.91 5.67
CA LYS A 209 3.01 20.85 5.14
C LYS A 209 1.59 20.26 5.21
N PRO A 210 0.56 21.09 5.26
CA PRO A 210 -0.81 20.64 5.04
C PRO A 210 -0.91 19.89 3.70
N GLN A 211 -1.51 18.70 3.73
CA GLN A 211 -1.67 17.87 2.53
C GLN A 211 -2.85 18.37 1.70
N LYS A 212 -2.79 18.19 0.36
CA LYS A 212 -3.84 18.65 -0.57
C LYS A 212 -5.20 18.02 -0.28
N GLU A 213 -5.21 16.81 0.25
CA GLU A 213 -6.41 16.04 0.61
C GLU A 213 -7.09 16.59 1.88
N LEU A 214 -6.34 17.29 2.75
CA LEU A 214 -6.86 17.92 3.97
C LEU A 214 -6.10 19.23 4.27
N PRO A 215 -6.28 20.27 3.43
CA PRO A 215 -5.46 21.50 3.52
C PRO A 215 -5.71 22.33 4.80
N THR A 216 -6.79 22.03 5.52
CA THR A 216 -7.12 22.69 6.80
C THR A 216 -6.38 22.11 7.99
N LEU A 217 -5.77 20.91 7.88
CA LEU A 217 -5.01 20.30 8.95
C LEU A 217 -3.58 20.87 8.97
N THR A 218 -3.32 21.73 9.94
CA THR A 218 -1.98 22.26 10.20
C THR A 218 -1.19 21.33 11.14
N MET A 219 0.15 21.46 11.15
CA MET A 219 0.99 20.72 12.09
C MET A 219 0.65 21.07 13.56
N ASP A 220 0.34 22.34 13.85
CA ASP A 220 -0.05 22.76 15.21
C ASP A 220 -1.36 22.10 15.65
N ALA A 221 -2.36 21.99 14.76
CA ALA A 221 -3.60 21.29 15.06
C ALA A 221 -3.37 19.78 15.28
N ALA A 222 -2.51 19.16 14.48
CA ALA A 222 -2.11 17.77 14.66
C ALA A 222 -1.42 17.55 16.01
N VAL A 223 -0.46 18.40 16.37
CA VAL A 223 0.23 18.34 17.66
C VAL A 223 -0.71 18.54 18.82
N ALA A 224 -1.60 19.55 18.75
CA ALA A 224 -2.59 19.81 19.81
C ALA A 224 -3.51 18.59 20.03
N PHE A 225 -3.94 17.92 18.96
CA PHE A 225 -4.71 16.67 19.06
C PHE A 225 -3.89 15.56 19.73
N LEU A 226 -2.63 15.34 19.31
CA LEU A 226 -1.77 14.29 19.87
C LEU A 226 -1.47 14.48 21.37
N GLU A 227 -1.56 15.72 21.87
CA GLU A 227 -1.38 16.08 23.29
C GLU A 227 -2.69 16.04 24.08
N SER A 228 -3.83 15.78 23.43
CA SER A 228 -5.12 15.69 24.09
C SER A 228 -5.28 14.41 24.90
N PRO A 229 -6.15 14.42 25.96
CA PRO A 229 -6.49 13.21 26.71
C PRO A 229 -7.13 12.12 25.83
N GLU A 230 -7.83 12.50 24.78
CA GLU A 230 -8.48 11.61 23.83
C GLU A 230 -7.47 10.78 23.02
N ALA A 231 -6.40 11.41 22.53
CA ALA A 231 -5.37 10.76 21.76
C ALA A 231 -4.40 9.93 22.61
N LYS A 232 -4.31 10.22 23.92
CA LYS A 232 -3.28 9.62 24.80
C LYS A 232 -3.19 8.08 24.70
N PRO A 233 -4.26 7.28 24.74
CA PRO A 233 -4.17 5.84 24.63
C PRO A 233 -3.55 5.37 23.31
N ALA A 234 -3.82 6.06 22.19
CA ALA A 234 -3.25 5.76 20.90
C ALA A 234 -1.78 6.18 20.82
N VAL A 235 -1.42 7.34 21.39
CA VAL A 235 -0.04 7.83 21.46
C VAL A 235 0.82 6.89 22.32
N ASP A 236 0.30 6.41 23.44
CA ASP A 236 1.02 5.44 24.30
C ASP A 236 1.30 4.11 23.57
N ARG A 237 0.44 3.70 22.64
CA ARG A 237 0.67 2.51 21.81
C ARG A 237 1.68 2.72 20.68
N ALA A 238 1.92 3.96 20.25
CA ALA A 238 2.74 4.25 19.08
C ALA A 238 4.14 3.63 19.13
N ALA A 239 4.79 3.69 20.29
CA ALA A 239 6.13 3.15 20.51
C ALA A 239 6.16 1.61 20.67
N GLY A 240 5.00 0.97 20.75
CA GLY A 240 4.87 -0.47 20.91
C GLY A 240 5.28 -1.29 19.68
N ASP A 241 5.14 -2.61 19.78
CA ASP A 241 5.27 -3.50 18.63
C ASP A 241 3.97 -3.52 17.83
N LEU A 242 4.00 -2.83 16.69
CA LEU A 242 2.88 -2.76 15.76
C LEU A 242 3.13 -3.62 14.51
N GLY A 243 4.20 -4.43 14.52
CA GLY A 243 4.54 -5.35 13.46
C GLY A 243 3.53 -6.49 13.33
N LEU A 244 3.32 -6.98 12.12
CA LEU A 244 2.44 -8.11 11.86
C LEU A 244 3.26 -9.40 11.76
N PRO A 245 3.05 -10.36 12.65
CA PRO A 245 3.89 -11.57 12.75
C PRO A 245 3.80 -12.47 11.51
N GLU A 246 2.74 -12.34 10.71
CA GLU A 246 2.57 -13.09 9.46
C GLU A 246 3.42 -12.52 8.31
N VAL A 247 3.83 -11.25 8.37
CA VAL A 247 4.52 -10.57 7.27
C VAL A 247 5.93 -11.13 7.08
N ARG A 248 6.29 -11.41 5.82
CA ARG A 248 7.59 -11.96 5.41
C ARG A 248 8.36 -11.08 4.43
N ALA A 249 7.72 -10.08 3.83
CA ALA A 249 8.34 -9.09 2.95
C ALA A 249 7.53 -7.81 2.94
N ALA A 250 8.19 -6.65 2.77
CA ALA A 250 7.53 -5.34 2.70
C ALA A 250 7.91 -4.59 1.42
N PHE A 251 6.91 -4.05 0.75
CA PHE A 251 7.05 -3.22 -0.45
C PHE A 251 6.50 -1.83 -0.19
N ALA A 252 7.33 -0.81 -0.24
CA ALA A 252 6.94 0.58 -0.02
C ALA A 252 7.03 1.40 -1.30
N ILE A 253 5.92 2.01 -1.71
CA ILE A 253 5.81 2.89 -2.86
C ILE A 253 5.80 4.33 -2.34
N ALA A 254 6.81 5.13 -2.71
CA ALA A 254 6.98 6.53 -2.30
C ALA A 254 6.65 6.74 -0.80
N PRO A 255 7.26 5.95 0.13
CA PRO A 255 6.89 6.01 1.54
C PRO A 255 7.07 7.42 2.09
N ALA A 256 6.05 7.94 2.77
CA ALA A 256 6.06 9.21 3.46
C ALA A 256 6.24 9.00 4.98
N ILE A 257 6.42 10.07 5.73
CA ILE A 257 6.44 10.09 7.22
C ILE A 257 7.54 9.18 7.81
N VAL A 258 8.55 8.82 7.03
CA VAL A 258 9.66 7.94 7.48
C VAL A 258 10.41 8.57 8.66
N GLN A 259 10.35 9.88 8.82
CA GLN A 259 10.92 10.62 9.94
C GLN A 259 10.28 10.24 11.29
N ALA A 260 9.08 9.68 11.27
CA ALA A 260 8.40 9.12 12.44
C ALA A 260 8.86 7.70 12.81
N LEU A 261 9.83 7.12 12.09
CA LEU A 261 10.37 5.81 12.41
C LEU A 261 11.69 5.92 13.19
N ASP A 262 11.84 5.08 14.22
CA ASP A 262 13.12 4.94 14.91
C ASP A 262 14.17 4.35 13.96
N PRO A 263 15.28 5.05 13.70
CA PRO A 263 16.34 4.59 12.82
C PRO A 263 16.93 3.23 13.20
N ARG A 264 17.02 2.93 14.51
CA ARG A 264 17.55 1.65 15.00
C ARG A 264 16.61 0.50 14.65
N SER A 265 15.30 0.73 14.70
CA SER A 265 14.33 -0.27 14.31
C SER A 265 14.39 -0.58 12.81
N LEU A 266 14.61 0.43 11.96
CA LEU A 266 14.84 0.22 10.52
C LEU A 266 16.11 -0.60 10.27
N GLN A 267 17.21 -0.34 11.00
CA GLN A 267 18.44 -1.14 10.95
C GLN A 267 18.25 -2.57 11.48
N GLY A 268 17.24 -2.76 12.30
CA GLY A 268 16.86 -4.05 12.88
C GLY A 268 15.99 -4.94 11.98
N LEU A 269 15.42 -4.42 10.88
CA LEU A 269 14.58 -5.21 9.99
C LEU A 269 15.36 -6.37 9.36
N ARG A 270 14.78 -7.57 9.37
CA ARG A 270 15.42 -8.80 8.88
C ARG A 270 14.76 -9.38 7.63
N MET A 271 13.52 -9.00 7.36
CA MET A 271 12.82 -9.46 6.17
C MET A 271 13.22 -8.66 4.93
N PRO A 272 13.05 -9.22 3.73
CA PRO A 272 13.28 -8.48 2.49
C PRO A 272 12.38 -7.24 2.39
N VAL A 273 13.00 -6.09 2.08
CA VAL A 273 12.30 -4.81 1.83
C VAL A 273 12.68 -4.29 0.46
N ALA A 274 11.69 -3.82 -0.31
CA ALA A 274 11.94 -3.06 -1.52
C ALA A 274 11.16 -1.74 -1.48
N ILE A 275 11.78 -0.69 -2.01
CA ILE A 275 11.25 0.66 -2.06
C ILE A 275 11.32 1.14 -3.51
N VAL A 276 10.22 1.68 -4.02
CA VAL A 276 10.17 2.41 -5.28
C VAL A 276 9.70 3.83 -5.01
N LEU A 277 10.33 4.81 -5.62
CA LEU A 277 9.98 6.23 -5.48
C LEU A 277 10.37 7.02 -6.73
N GLY A 278 9.84 8.22 -6.87
CA GLY A 278 10.24 9.18 -7.89
C GLY A 278 11.23 10.20 -7.35
N ASP A 279 12.16 10.67 -8.17
CA ASP A 279 13.12 11.70 -7.76
C ASP A 279 12.52 13.12 -7.76
N GLY A 280 11.36 13.31 -8.42
CA GLY A 280 10.59 14.55 -8.42
C GLY A 280 9.51 14.62 -7.33
N ASP A 281 9.53 13.75 -6.33
CA ASP A 281 8.56 13.72 -5.24
C ASP A 281 8.79 14.88 -4.25
N ASP A 282 7.90 15.85 -4.25
CA ASP A 282 7.90 17.02 -3.37
C ASP A 282 6.98 16.86 -2.14
N VAL A 283 6.10 15.87 -2.14
CA VAL A 283 5.22 15.52 -1.01
C VAL A 283 5.96 14.68 0.02
N ALA A 284 6.67 13.65 -0.44
CA ALA A 284 7.54 12.82 0.40
C ALA A 284 8.97 12.85 -0.15
N PRO A 285 9.73 13.96 0.05
CA PRO A 285 11.05 14.13 -0.55
C PRO A 285 11.94 12.91 -0.32
N PRO A 286 12.54 12.33 -1.38
CA PRO A 286 13.27 11.07 -1.28
C PRO A 286 14.33 11.03 -0.19
N ASN A 287 15.09 12.12 -0.06
CA ASN A 287 16.24 12.19 0.84
C ASN A 287 15.87 12.13 2.32
N THR A 288 14.67 12.54 2.68
CA THR A 288 14.13 12.52 4.05
C THR A 288 13.18 11.36 4.29
N ASN A 289 12.72 10.69 3.22
CA ASN A 289 11.76 9.60 3.26
C ASN A 289 12.31 8.27 2.67
N GLY A 290 11.89 7.85 1.49
CA GLY A 290 12.18 6.52 0.97
C GLY A 290 13.66 6.21 0.77
N SER A 291 14.46 7.14 0.25
CA SER A 291 15.91 6.95 0.13
C SER A 291 16.61 6.93 1.49
N TYR A 292 16.09 7.69 2.47
CA TYR A 292 16.59 7.63 3.84
C TYR A 292 16.30 6.24 4.46
N ALA A 293 15.09 5.72 4.34
CA ALA A 293 14.75 4.38 4.82
C ALA A 293 15.64 3.32 4.16
N ALA A 294 15.83 3.38 2.84
CA ALA A 294 16.65 2.42 2.10
C ALA A 294 18.11 2.37 2.57
N ARG A 295 18.67 3.51 2.98
CA ARG A 295 20.04 3.56 3.54
C ARG A 295 20.16 2.88 4.90
N LEU A 296 19.09 2.86 5.68
CA LEU A 296 19.11 2.30 7.04
C LEU A 296 18.76 0.81 7.05
N ILE A 297 17.86 0.36 6.17
CA ILE A 297 17.37 -1.03 6.17
C ILE A 297 18.41 -1.94 5.52
N PRO A 298 18.94 -2.96 6.24
CA PRO A 298 19.92 -3.87 5.68
C PRO A 298 19.37 -4.63 4.46
N GLY A 299 20.10 -4.53 3.33
CA GLY A 299 19.72 -5.23 2.11
C GLY A 299 18.46 -4.71 1.41
N ALA A 300 17.94 -3.54 1.80
CA ALA A 300 16.82 -2.92 1.11
C ALA A 300 17.14 -2.66 -0.37
N ARG A 301 16.17 -2.95 -1.22
CA ARG A 301 16.27 -2.66 -2.66
C ARG A 301 15.57 -1.35 -2.93
N LEU A 302 16.29 -0.39 -3.50
CA LEU A 302 15.75 0.92 -3.88
C LEU A 302 15.70 1.04 -5.40
N LYS A 303 14.54 1.42 -5.93
CA LYS A 303 14.34 1.84 -7.31
C LYS A 303 13.89 3.30 -7.33
N VAL A 304 14.71 4.16 -7.90
CA VAL A 304 14.37 5.57 -8.14
C VAL A 304 13.93 5.71 -9.60
N LEU A 305 12.80 6.39 -9.81
CA LEU A 305 12.22 6.64 -11.12
C LEU A 305 12.44 8.11 -11.50
N PRO A 306 13.21 8.39 -12.58
CA PRO A 306 13.51 9.76 -12.98
C PRO A 306 12.25 10.52 -13.42
N GLY A 307 12.11 11.78 -12.96
CA GLY A 307 11.03 12.70 -13.32
C GLY A 307 9.66 12.32 -12.75
N VAL A 308 9.56 11.26 -11.94
CA VAL A 308 8.30 10.82 -11.33
C VAL A 308 8.05 11.59 -10.04
N GLY A 309 6.86 12.19 -9.90
CA GLY A 309 6.37 12.85 -8.70
C GLY A 309 5.51 11.92 -7.83
N HIS A 310 5.07 12.46 -6.67
CA HIS A 310 4.31 11.67 -5.70
C HIS A 310 3.01 11.11 -6.27
N TYR A 311 2.19 11.95 -6.90
CA TYR A 311 0.88 11.60 -7.41
C TYR A 311 0.91 10.79 -8.72
N ASP A 312 2.08 10.59 -9.34
CA ASP A 312 2.22 9.71 -10.50
C ASP A 312 2.04 8.22 -10.15
N PHE A 313 2.02 7.88 -8.86
CA PHE A 313 1.68 6.55 -8.35
C PHE A 313 0.17 6.33 -8.10
N LEU A 314 -0.67 7.37 -8.23
CA LEU A 314 -2.13 7.20 -8.16
C LEU A 314 -2.68 6.56 -9.43
N SER A 315 -3.92 6.11 -9.40
CA SER A 315 -4.64 5.59 -10.57
C SER A 315 -4.68 6.61 -11.71
N ARG A 316 -4.77 6.14 -12.95
CA ARG A 316 -4.78 6.98 -14.13
C ARG A 316 -5.98 7.92 -14.11
N CYS A 317 -5.75 9.19 -14.39
CA CYS A 317 -6.82 10.15 -14.57
C CYS A 317 -7.57 9.89 -15.88
N THR A 318 -8.86 10.15 -15.86
CA THR A 318 -9.67 10.30 -17.09
C THR A 318 -9.57 11.75 -17.57
N PRO A 319 -10.05 12.07 -18.77
CA PRO A 319 -10.13 13.47 -19.22
C PRO A 319 -10.94 14.37 -18.27
N ALA A 320 -11.99 13.82 -17.62
CA ALA A 320 -12.74 14.53 -16.59
C ALA A 320 -11.89 14.74 -15.32
N GLY A 321 -11.10 13.75 -14.92
CA GLY A 321 -10.15 13.86 -13.81
C GLY A 321 -9.10 14.92 -14.06
N ASP A 322 -8.49 14.94 -15.23
CA ASP A 322 -7.51 15.97 -15.63
C ASP A 322 -8.09 17.40 -15.55
N ALA A 323 -9.38 17.56 -15.84
CA ALA A 323 -10.05 18.85 -15.76
C ALA A 323 -10.45 19.27 -14.32
N VAL A 324 -10.88 18.31 -13.49
CA VAL A 324 -11.51 18.57 -12.18
C VAL A 324 -10.53 18.48 -11.01
N VAL A 325 -9.64 17.47 -11.03
CA VAL A 325 -8.69 17.19 -9.91
C VAL A 325 -7.25 17.36 -10.37
N LYS A 326 -6.95 18.49 -10.98
CA LYS A 326 -5.65 18.83 -11.60
C LYS A 326 -4.46 18.58 -10.67
N ASP A 327 -4.60 18.85 -9.39
CA ASP A 327 -3.54 18.70 -8.41
C ASP A 327 -3.17 17.23 -8.12
N LEU A 328 -4.12 16.31 -8.35
CA LEU A 328 -3.92 14.87 -8.26
C LEU A 328 -3.59 14.22 -9.60
N CYS A 329 -3.71 14.99 -10.70
CA CYS A 329 -3.45 14.55 -12.05
C CYS A 329 -2.28 15.32 -12.71
N PRO A 330 -1.15 15.58 -12.04
CA PRO A 330 -0.02 16.22 -12.69
C PRO A 330 0.55 15.27 -13.75
N VAL A 331 1.02 15.87 -14.87
CA VAL A 331 1.66 15.10 -15.95
C VAL A 331 3.17 15.30 -15.84
N ASN A 332 3.78 14.68 -14.84
CA ASN A 332 5.25 14.67 -14.69
C ASN A 332 5.86 13.49 -15.47
N ALA A 333 5.20 12.32 -15.39
CA ALA A 333 5.59 11.11 -16.10
C ALA A 333 4.36 10.28 -16.47
N PRO A 334 4.40 9.47 -17.56
CA PRO A 334 3.30 8.58 -17.89
C PRO A 334 3.06 7.56 -16.76
N ARG A 335 1.90 7.65 -16.09
CA ARG A 335 1.54 6.75 -14.97
C ARG A 335 1.64 5.27 -15.31
N SER A 336 1.32 4.89 -16.56
CA SER A 336 1.48 3.51 -17.02
C SER A 336 2.92 3.00 -16.93
N GLY A 337 3.92 3.85 -17.19
CA GLY A 337 5.34 3.52 -17.03
C GLY A 337 5.72 3.41 -15.55
N THR A 338 5.25 4.34 -14.73
CA THR A 338 5.45 4.36 -13.28
C THR A 338 4.84 3.12 -12.62
N HIS A 339 3.59 2.78 -12.96
CA HIS A 339 2.89 1.60 -12.46
C HIS A 339 3.62 0.30 -12.83
N ARG A 340 4.01 0.17 -14.12
CA ARG A 340 4.76 -1.00 -14.59
C ARG A 340 6.06 -1.19 -13.81
N ALA A 341 6.83 -0.12 -13.65
CA ALA A 341 8.09 -0.19 -12.88
C ALA A 341 7.85 -0.60 -11.41
N ALA A 342 6.79 -0.09 -10.77
CA ALA A 342 6.43 -0.49 -9.41
C ALA A 342 6.00 -1.96 -9.33
N ILE A 343 5.16 -2.43 -10.24
CA ILE A 343 4.73 -3.84 -10.32
C ILE A 343 5.92 -4.78 -10.52
N GLU A 344 6.83 -4.45 -11.43
CA GLU A 344 8.04 -5.24 -11.66
C GLU A 344 8.87 -5.39 -10.38
N GLN A 345 9.04 -4.32 -9.60
CA GLN A 345 9.76 -4.38 -8.32
C GLN A 345 9.00 -5.24 -7.28
N ALA A 346 7.68 -5.13 -7.21
CA ALA A 346 6.84 -5.93 -6.32
C ALA A 346 6.92 -7.43 -6.67
N LEU A 347 6.75 -7.78 -7.94
CA LEU A 347 6.87 -9.16 -8.43
C LEU A 347 8.26 -9.75 -8.18
N MET A 348 9.32 -8.94 -8.37
CA MET A 348 10.68 -9.38 -8.04
C MET A 348 10.87 -9.63 -6.55
N LEU A 349 10.32 -8.78 -5.67
CA LEU A 349 10.42 -8.95 -4.23
C LEU A 349 9.65 -10.19 -3.78
N PHE A 350 8.35 -10.23 -4.08
CA PHE A 350 7.47 -11.30 -3.60
C PHE A 350 7.79 -12.64 -4.26
N GLY A 351 8.11 -12.64 -5.56
CA GLY A 351 8.53 -13.86 -6.26
C GLY A 351 9.81 -14.49 -5.70
N ARG A 352 10.78 -13.66 -5.30
CA ARG A 352 12.02 -14.17 -4.64
C ARG A 352 11.75 -14.65 -3.22
N THR A 353 10.80 -14.04 -2.51
CA THR A 353 10.51 -14.40 -1.12
C THR A 353 9.60 -15.61 -1.02
N PHE A 354 8.61 -15.73 -1.90
CA PHE A 354 7.54 -16.74 -1.81
C PHE A 354 7.65 -17.84 -2.87
N GLY A 355 8.49 -17.66 -3.87
CA GLY A 355 8.43 -18.40 -5.11
C GLY A 355 7.33 -17.87 -6.05
N PRO A 356 7.23 -18.38 -7.29
CA PRO A 356 6.14 -18.02 -8.18
C PRO A 356 4.80 -18.44 -7.56
N PRO A 357 3.75 -17.63 -7.71
CA PRO A 357 2.39 -18.05 -7.36
C PRO A 357 1.97 -19.27 -8.20
N PRO A 358 1.09 -20.12 -7.69
CA PRO A 358 0.65 -21.34 -8.36
C PRO A 358 -0.23 -21.06 -9.57
#